data_0663b209f58859e6778c800b816ee800
#
_entry.id   0663b209f58859e6778c800b816ee800
#
_cell.length_a   1.000
_cell.length_b   1.000
_cell.length_c   1.000
_cell.angle_alpha   90.00
_cell.angle_beta   90.00
_cell.angle_gamma   90.00
#
_symmetry.space_group_name_H-M   'P 1'
#
loop_
_entity.id
_entity.type
_entity.pdbx_description
1 polymer ?
#
loop_
_entity_poly.entity_id
_entity_poly.type
_entity_poly.pdbx_seq_one_letter_code
_entity_poly.pdbx_strand_id
1 'polypeptide(L)' 'MNEDNKLLEMIIEMLLRKGFSRKMAEHNAKIMIEDMATQNWDCLMKNDPELN' A
#
# COMPACT_ATOMS: atom_id res chain seq x y z
N MET A 1 -1.54 -14.95 1.63
CA MET A 1 -1.71 -14.49 2.83
C MET A 1 -0.48 -14.00 3.39
N ASN A 2 0.48 -14.66 3.16
CA ASN A 2 1.62 -14.31 3.73
C ASN A 2 2.31 -13.15 3.14
N GLU A 3 2.22 -12.99 1.86
CA GLU A 3 2.90 -11.90 1.23
C GLU A 3 2.30 -10.58 1.65
N ASP A 4 0.99 -10.53 1.77
CA ASP A 4 0.34 -9.31 2.14
C ASP A 4 0.75 -8.95 3.56
N ASN A 5 0.84 -9.93 4.44
CA ASN A 5 1.21 -9.67 5.80
C ASN A 5 2.64 -9.18 5.88
N LYS A 6 3.50 -9.78 5.07
CA LYS A 6 4.88 -9.39 5.10
C LYS A 6 5.03 -7.96 4.67
N LEU A 7 4.38 -7.58 3.60
CA LEU A 7 4.47 -6.24 3.10
C LEU A 7 3.93 -5.26 4.12
N LEU A 8 2.83 -5.63 4.75
CA LEU A 8 2.23 -4.76 5.74
C LEU A 8 3.20 -4.52 6.88
N GLU A 9 3.83 -5.57 7.36
CA GLU A 9 4.76 -5.43 8.46
C GLU A 9 5.96 -4.58 8.05
N MET A 10 6.43 -4.74 6.85
CA MET A 10 7.56 -3.97 6.41
C MET A 10 7.23 -2.49 6.41
N ILE A 11 6.07 -2.14 5.93
CA ILE A 11 5.67 -0.75 5.88
C ILE A 11 5.51 -0.22 7.30
N ILE A 12 4.93 -1.03 8.17
CA ILE A 12 4.74 -0.61 9.54
C ILE A 12 6.08 -0.30 10.18
N GLU A 13 7.05 -1.17 9.96
CA GLU A 13 8.35 -0.96 10.53
C GLU A 13 8.95 0.32 10.00
N MET A 14 8.81 0.57 8.74
CA MET A 14 9.37 1.76 8.17
C MET A 14 8.74 3.00 8.80
N LEU A 15 7.44 2.97 8.99
CA LEU A 15 6.77 4.10 9.58
C LEU A 15 7.18 4.29 11.04
N LEU A 16 7.37 3.18 11.73
CA LEU A 16 7.78 3.27 13.12
C LEU A 16 9.15 3.93 13.21
N ARG A 17 10.01 3.63 12.27
CA ARG A 17 11.31 4.22 12.29
C ARG A 17 11.25 5.71 12.06
N LYS A 18 10.26 6.15 11.32
CA LYS A 18 10.13 7.56 11.05
C LYS A 18 9.51 8.30 12.21
N GLY A 19 9.08 7.59 13.23
CA GLY A 19 8.51 8.26 14.37
C GLY A 19 7.01 8.10 14.54
N PHE A 20 6.38 7.33 13.70
CA PHE A 20 4.95 7.15 13.80
C PHE A 20 4.66 6.15 14.90
N SER A 21 3.50 6.27 15.53
CA SER A 21 3.14 5.34 16.57
C SER A 21 2.64 4.07 15.90
N ARG A 22 2.59 3.00 16.65
CA ARG A 22 2.20 1.74 16.08
C ARG A 22 0.81 1.81 15.48
N LYS A 23 -0.12 2.43 16.15
CA LYS A 23 -1.45 2.53 15.65
C LYS A 23 -1.47 3.29 14.35
N MET A 24 -0.77 4.39 14.29
CA MET A 24 -0.73 5.17 13.07
C MET A 24 -0.03 4.39 11.97
N ALA A 25 1.04 3.71 12.33
CA ALA A 25 1.78 2.96 11.33
C ALA A 25 0.90 1.89 10.72
N GLU A 26 0.16 1.19 11.55
CA GLU A 26 -0.71 0.14 11.05
C GLU A 26 -1.78 0.72 10.15
N HIS A 27 -2.39 1.80 10.60
CA HIS A 27 -3.46 2.40 9.84
C HIS A 27 -2.93 2.89 8.49
N ASN A 28 -1.82 3.58 8.50
CA ASN A 28 -1.27 4.11 7.28
C ASN A 28 -0.80 3.00 6.36
N ALA A 29 -0.20 1.96 6.93
CA ALA A 29 0.29 0.88 6.11
C ALA A 29 -0.86 0.21 5.37
N LYS A 30 -1.97 0.03 6.06
CA LYS A 30 -3.10 -0.60 5.44
C LYS A 30 -3.61 0.26 4.30
N ILE A 31 -3.73 1.55 4.53
CA ILE A 31 -4.21 2.43 3.50
C ILE A 31 -3.27 2.44 2.31
N MET A 32 -1.98 2.42 2.58
CA MET A 32 -1.02 2.45 1.50
C MET A 32 -1.14 1.21 0.63
N ILE A 33 -1.28 0.06 1.26
CA ILE A 33 -1.38 -1.16 0.51
C ILE A 33 -2.64 -1.17 -0.32
N GLU A 34 -3.75 -0.76 0.27
CA GLU A 34 -5.00 -0.75 -0.46
C GLU A 34 -4.91 0.25 -1.61
N ASP A 35 -4.28 1.37 -1.36
CA ASP A 35 -4.18 2.38 -2.37
C ASP A 35 -3.33 1.87 -3.53
N MET A 36 -2.25 1.20 -3.21
CA MET A 36 -1.39 0.70 -4.25
C MET A 36 -2.12 -0.31 -5.12
N ALA A 37 -2.86 -1.17 -4.50
CA ALA A 37 -3.60 -2.17 -5.25
C ALA A 37 -4.62 -1.49 -6.16
N THR A 38 -5.34 -0.54 -5.62
CA THR A 38 -6.37 0.12 -6.40
C THR A 38 -5.75 0.95 -7.52
N GLN A 39 -4.70 1.66 -7.21
CA GLN A 39 -4.08 2.48 -8.21
C GLN A 39 -3.50 1.63 -9.33
N ASN A 40 -2.96 0.51 -8.97
CA ASN A 40 -2.38 -0.35 -9.98
C ASN A 40 -3.44 -0.76 -10.98
N TRP A 41 -4.60 -1.14 -10.48
CA TRP A 41 -5.66 -1.55 -11.37
C TRP A 41 -6.10 -0.39 -12.22
N ASP A 42 -6.22 0.77 -11.64
CA ASP A 42 -6.66 1.93 -12.38
C ASP A 42 -5.65 2.27 -13.44
N CYS A 43 -4.39 2.21 -13.11
CA CYS A 43 -3.36 2.54 -14.07
C CYS A 43 -3.42 1.60 -15.25
N LEU A 44 -3.59 0.34 -14.96
CA LEU A 44 -3.64 -0.62 -16.02
C LEU A 44 -4.81 -0.35 -16.94
N MET A 45 -5.93 -0.09 -16.37
CA MET A 45 -7.09 0.15 -17.18
C MET A 45 -7.00 1.45 -17.92
N LYS A 46 -6.60 2.48 -17.26
CA LYS A 46 -6.55 3.76 -17.90
C LYS A 46 -5.47 3.85 -18.93
N ASN A 47 -4.42 3.15 -18.72
CA ASN A 47 -3.32 3.21 -19.63
C ASN A 47 -3.56 2.46 -20.87
N ASP A 48 -4.67 1.85 -21.00
CA ASP A 48 -4.96 1.09 -22.17
C ASP A 48 -5.00 2.01 -23.36
N PRO A 49 -4.15 1.86 -24.28
CA PRO A 49 -4.09 2.73 -25.46
C PRO A 49 -5.31 2.62 -26.28
N GLU A 50 -5.98 1.54 -26.16
CA GLU A 50 -7.11 1.40 -26.91
C GLU A 50 -8.12 2.36 -26.53
N LEU A 51 -8.19 2.64 -25.25
CA LEU A 51 -9.15 3.55 -24.76
C LEU A 51 -8.85 4.92 -25.23
N ASN A 52 -7.63 5.17 -25.52
CA ASN A 52 -7.31 6.47 -26.01
C ASN A 52 -7.45 6.51 -27.47
#